data_6ba246b104e5871e87c06cda4b239ecc
#
_entry.id   6ba246b104e5871e87c06cda4b239ecc
#
_cell.length_a   1.000
_cell.length_b   1.000
_cell.length_c   1.000
_cell.angle_alpha   90.00
_cell.angle_beta   90.00
_cell.angle_gamma   90.00
#
_symmetry.space_group_name_H-M   'P 1'
#
loop_
_entity.id
_entity.type
_entity.pdbx_description
1 polymer ?
#
loop_
_entity_poly.entity_id
_entity_poly.type
_entity_poly.pdbx_seq_one_letter_code
_entity_poly.pdbx_strand_id
1 'polypeptide(L)'
;MNQNNMEKNKMMIMLHRFDEAQWIKTLVNGQVSFSCIENYLKSYQKDGNIVRGDAYEGVFAHLPRTDIRVQNAIEELGKDLEIIDDGNYVYLRRHSIKRLPVFCIYMICGETLIKNITSAGIHNVDIIFDSRLVEGFSNCESKNEEEHINILTIKPEQLITPIFDFCSQNGIFIKRDRVTYRDIHGDFYIKPTNKYDELFNKDLSYEYQQEERLVLLNKQVNANNCRFNINLQAFDYIHISPVNMRMNFEIEVSKIDTD
;
A
#
# COMPACT_ATOMS: atom_id res chain seq x y z
N MET A 1 -28.43 12.70 4.64
CA MET A 1 -27.49 12.56 3.52
C MET A 1 -27.16 11.10 3.41
N ASN A 2 -27.49 10.48 2.26
CA ASN A 2 -27.40 9.03 2.07
C ASN A 2 -25.93 8.59 1.97
N GLN A 3 -25.50 7.71 2.87
CA GLN A 3 -24.17 7.06 2.83
C GLN A 3 -23.88 6.36 1.47
N ASN A 4 -24.92 5.94 0.75
CA ASN A 4 -24.80 5.31 -0.57
C ASN A 4 -24.28 6.21 -1.69
N ASN A 5 -24.39 7.55 -1.57
CA ASN A 5 -23.86 8.47 -2.58
C ASN A 5 -22.37 8.79 -2.36
N MET A 6 -21.85 8.65 -1.14
CA MET A 6 -20.42 8.82 -0.89
C MET A 6 -19.56 7.65 -1.38
N GLU A 7 -20.14 6.45 -1.51
CA GLU A 7 -19.38 5.27 -1.98
C GLU A 7 -19.27 5.22 -3.51
N LYS A 8 -20.25 5.72 -4.27
CA LYS A 8 -20.22 5.72 -5.74
C LYS A 8 -19.06 6.55 -6.32
N ASN A 9 -18.66 7.62 -5.64
CA ASN A 9 -17.60 8.53 -6.09
C ASN A 9 -16.18 8.04 -5.77
N LYS A 10 -16.03 6.95 -5.04
CA LYS A 10 -14.72 6.36 -4.68
C LYS A 10 -14.36 5.13 -5.51
N MET A 11 -15.02 4.95 -6.64
CA MET A 11 -14.76 3.78 -7.50
C MET A 11 -13.32 3.80 -8.00
N MET A 12 -12.56 2.79 -7.61
CA MET A 12 -11.21 2.57 -8.06
C MET A 12 -11.25 2.17 -9.54
N ILE A 13 -10.54 2.90 -10.39
CA ILE A 13 -10.53 2.64 -11.82
C ILE A 13 -9.31 1.86 -12.24
N MET A 14 -8.15 2.15 -11.63
CA MET A 14 -6.89 1.50 -11.97
C MET A 14 -6.03 1.27 -10.74
N LEU A 15 -5.25 0.20 -10.79
CA LEU A 15 -4.21 -0.11 -9.84
C LEU A 15 -2.86 -0.04 -10.56
N HIS A 16 -1.86 0.49 -9.87
CA HIS A 16 -0.50 0.50 -10.37
C HIS A 16 0.41 -0.23 -9.39
N ARG A 17 1.23 -1.11 -9.90
CA ARG A 17 2.31 -1.73 -9.16
C ARG A 17 3.63 -1.23 -9.71
N PHE A 18 4.43 -0.60 -8.85
CA PHE A 18 5.79 -0.19 -9.16
C PHE A 18 6.74 -1.26 -8.63
N ASP A 19 7.49 -1.87 -9.51
CA ASP A 19 8.48 -2.89 -9.11
C ASP A 19 9.51 -3.10 -10.23
N GLU A 20 10.57 -3.85 -9.93
CA GLU A 20 11.53 -4.27 -10.93
C GLU A 20 10.85 -5.13 -12.02
N ALA A 21 11.33 -5.02 -13.27
CA ALA A 21 10.73 -5.69 -14.42
C ALA A 21 10.54 -7.19 -14.19
N GLN A 22 11.51 -7.85 -13.54
CA GLN A 22 11.43 -9.29 -13.21
C GLN A 22 10.26 -9.61 -12.27
N TRP A 23 9.98 -8.76 -11.28
CA TRP A 23 8.87 -8.96 -10.32
C TRP A 23 7.52 -8.66 -10.95
N ILE A 24 7.45 -7.63 -11.82
CA ILE A 24 6.25 -7.35 -12.62
C ILE A 24 5.93 -8.56 -13.52
N LYS A 25 6.92 -9.10 -14.22
CA LYS A 25 6.78 -10.30 -15.06
C LYS A 25 6.30 -11.50 -14.25
N THR A 26 6.86 -11.69 -13.06
CA THR A 26 6.47 -12.77 -12.15
C THR A 26 5.01 -12.57 -11.68
N LEU A 27 4.62 -11.34 -11.36
CA LEU A 27 3.26 -11.00 -10.95
C LEU A 27 2.25 -11.28 -12.05
N VAL A 28 2.46 -10.81 -13.29
CA VAL A 28 1.50 -11.04 -14.41
C VAL A 28 1.39 -12.52 -14.77
N ASN A 29 2.40 -13.32 -14.50
CA ASN A 29 2.34 -14.77 -14.63
C ASN A 29 1.62 -15.48 -13.46
N GLY A 30 0.99 -14.71 -12.56
CA GLY A 30 0.14 -15.21 -11.48
C GLY A 30 0.84 -15.46 -10.17
N GLN A 31 2.14 -15.21 -10.04
CA GLN A 31 2.83 -15.33 -8.76
C GLN A 31 2.78 -14.02 -7.99
N VAL A 32 1.88 -13.93 -7.00
CA VAL A 32 1.73 -12.75 -6.13
C VAL A 32 2.60 -12.92 -4.90
N SER A 33 3.55 -12.00 -4.70
CA SER A 33 4.49 -12.02 -3.59
C SER A 33 4.16 -10.91 -2.58
N PHE A 34 3.72 -11.30 -1.40
CA PHE A 34 3.52 -10.40 -0.27
C PHE A 34 4.84 -10.21 0.47
N SER A 35 5.19 -8.99 0.80
CA SER A 35 6.32 -8.63 1.66
C SER A 35 5.86 -8.51 3.12
N CYS A 36 6.63 -7.87 3.99
CA CYS A 36 6.24 -7.59 5.35
C CYS A 36 6.86 -6.28 5.85
N ILE A 37 6.33 -5.76 6.95
CA ILE A 37 6.82 -4.52 7.59
C ILE A 37 8.32 -4.63 7.92
N GLU A 38 8.77 -5.77 8.44
CA GLU A 38 10.19 -5.98 8.74
C GLU A 38 11.11 -5.75 7.54
N ASN A 39 10.65 -6.11 6.33
CA ASN A 39 11.41 -5.88 5.11
C ASN A 39 11.47 -4.38 4.74
N TYR A 40 10.38 -3.64 4.93
CA TYR A 40 10.35 -2.19 4.70
C TYR A 40 11.25 -1.44 5.68
N LEU A 41 11.24 -1.82 6.95
CA LEU A 41 12.15 -1.28 7.96
C LEU A 41 13.63 -1.53 7.62
N LYS A 42 13.97 -2.75 7.16
CA LYS A 42 15.33 -3.09 6.73
C LYS A 42 15.76 -2.31 5.50
N SER A 43 14.87 -2.11 4.53
CA SER A 43 15.15 -1.31 3.33
C SER A 43 15.46 0.14 3.69
N TYR A 44 14.67 0.74 4.59
CA TYR A 44 14.94 2.08 5.08
C TYR A 44 16.32 2.19 5.76
N GLN A 45 16.64 1.24 6.65
CA GLN A 45 17.90 1.23 7.39
C GLN A 45 19.12 1.04 6.48
N LYS A 46 18.98 0.24 5.43
CA LYS A 46 20.09 -0.09 4.52
C LYS A 46 20.39 1.02 3.52
N ASP A 47 19.37 1.54 2.86
CA ASP A 47 19.53 2.34 1.66
C ASP A 47 19.05 3.79 1.85
N GLY A 48 18.43 4.11 3.01
CA GLY A 48 17.75 5.40 3.24
C GLY A 48 16.63 5.68 2.24
N ASN A 49 16.17 4.63 1.51
CA ASN A 49 15.19 4.79 0.45
C ASN A 49 13.80 4.98 1.04
N ILE A 50 13.36 6.24 1.12
CA ILE A 50 12.08 6.65 1.65
C ILE A 50 10.88 6.19 0.81
N VAL A 51 11.07 5.77 -0.44
CA VAL A 51 9.98 5.29 -1.29
C VAL A 51 9.63 3.83 -0.98
N ARG A 52 10.64 3.03 -0.62
CA ARG A 52 10.48 1.60 -0.32
C ARG A 52 10.42 1.29 1.16
N GLY A 53 10.82 2.20 2.02
CA GLY A 53 10.91 1.98 3.46
C GLY A 53 10.48 3.19 4.29
N ASP A 54 9.96 2.92 5.49
CA ASP A 54 9.57 3.90 6.48
C ASP A 54 10.02 3.40 7.86
N ALA A 55 10.77 4.22 8.60
CA ALA A 55 11.24 3.87 9.94
C ALA A 55 10.09 3.64 10.94
N TYR A 56 8.97 4.30 10.69
CA TYR A 56 7.79 4.29 11.57
C TYR A 56 6.64 3.43 11.04
N GLU A 57 6.92 2.59 10.04
CA GLU A 57 5.92 1.69 9.49
C GLU A 57 5.27 0.82 10.56
N GLY A 58 3.93 0.82 10.62
CA GLY A 58 3.16 0.03 11.58
C GLY A 58 3.16 0.54 13.02
N VAL A 59 3.62 1.78 13.29
CA VAL A 59 3.43 2.39 14.60
C VAL A 59 1.95 2.69 14.83
N PHE A 60 1.48 2.50 16.06
CA PHE A 60 0.10 2.79 16.45
C PHE A 60 -0.04 4.00 17.39
N ALA A 61 1.08 4.51 17.89
CA ALA A 61 1.08 5.68 18.77
C ALA A 61 2.41 6.43 18.71
N HIS A 62 2.33 7.75 18.92
CA HIS A 62 3.44 8.61 19.30
C HIS A 62 2.94 9.48 20.47
N LEU A 63 3.47 9.28 21.66
CA LEU A 63 2.95 9.80 22.90
C LEU A 63 4.07 10.27 23.81
N PRO A 64 3.82 11.28 24.69
CA PRO A 64 4.73 11.57 25.78
C PRO A 64 5.02 10.31 26.58
N ARG A 65 6.26 10.09 26.96
CA ARG A 65 6.70 8.89 27.73
C ARG A 65 5.92 8.69 29.02
N THR A 66 5.42 9.78 29.61
CA THR A 66 4.64 9.77 30.86
C THR A 66 3.14 9.61 30.65
N ASP A 67 2.68 9.50 29.40
CA ASP A 67 1.25 9.31 29.10
C ASP A 67 0.76 7.96 29.62
N ILE A 68 -0.41 7.97 30.25
CA ILE A 68 -1.00 6.73 30.82
C ILE A 68 -1.26 5.67 29.77
N ARG A 69 -1.48 6.06 28.51
CA ARG A 69 -1.69 5.11 27.41
C ARG A 69 -0.43 4.31 27.09
N VAL A 70 0.77 4.85 27.35
CA VAL A 70 2.04 4.12 27.23
C VAL A 70 2.09 3.01 28.26
N GLN A 71 1.76 3.32 29.53
CA GLN A 71 1.71 2.34 30.60
C GLN A 71 0.69 1.23 30.32
N ASN A 72 -0.51 1.62 29.90
CA ASN A 72 -1.56 0.67 29.52
C ASN A 72 -1.11 -0.26 28.38
N ALA A 73 -0.41 0.27 27.36
CA ALA A 73 0.13 -0.54 26.27
C ALA A 73 1.21 -1.53 26.75
N ILE A 74 2.07 -1.14 27.69
CA ILE A 74 3.06 -2.02 28.30
C ILE A 74 2.37 -3.19 29.03
N GLU A 75 1.33 -2.89 29.80
CA GLU A 75 0.57 -3.91 30.56
C GLU A 75 -0.22 -4.85 29.63
N GLU A 76 -0.88 -4.31 28.60
CA GLU A 76 -1.74 -5.06 27.68
C GLU A 76 -0.94 -5.91 26.68
N LEU A 77 0.13 -5.36 26.10
CA LEU A 77 0.88 -5.99 25.01
C LEU A 77 2.14 -6.72 25.51
N GLY A 78 2.70 -6.30 26.64
CA GLY A 78 3.86 -6.97 27.25
C GLY A 78 5.01 -7.15 26.24
N LYS A 79 5.40 -8.41 25.99
CA LYS A 79 6.51 -8.76 25.08
C LYS A 79 6.21 -8.48 23.60
N ASP A 80 4.95 -8.26 23.24
CA ASP A 80 4.59 -7.88 21.86
C ASP A 80 4.79 -6.39 21.59
N LEU A 81 5.06 -5.58 22.61
CA LEU A 81 5.28 -4.14 22.47
C LEU A 81 6.73 -3.84 22.14
N GLU A 82 6.96 -3.10 21.08
CA GLU A 82 8.20 -2.39 20.76
C GLU A 82 8.03 -0.91 21.11
N ILE A 83 8.95 -0.39 21.90
CA ILE A 83 9.03 1.03 22.24
C ILE A 83 10.24 1.62 21.53
N ILE A 84 10.00 2.59 20.67
CA ILE A 84 11.02 3.31 19.92
C ILE A 84 11.18 4.68 20.58
N ASP A 85 12.38 4.97 21.09
CA ASP A 85 12.68 6.19 21.83
C ASP A 85 12.76 7.41 20.91
N ASP A 86 12.09 8.48 21.30
CA ASP A 86 12.14 9.79 20.66
C ASP A 86 12.23 10.90 21.74
N GLY A 87 13.21 10.80 22.61
CA GLY A 87 13.47 11.75 23.70
C GLY A 87 12.36 11.74 24.77
N ASN A 88 11.57 12.82 24.82
CA ASN A 88 10.44 12.93 25.75
C ASN A 88 9.20 12.15 25.28
N TYR A 89 9.22 11.67 24.05
CA TYR A 89 8.16 10.90 23.40
C TYR A 89 8.60 9.49 23.12
N VAL A 90 7.65 8.63 22.78
CA VAL A 90 7.91 7.26 22.34
C VAL A 90 6.95 6.90 21.22
N TYR A 91 7.45 6.20 20.20
CA TYR A 91 6.61 5.48 19.26
C TYR A 91 6.35 4.08 19.77
N LEU A 92 5.12 3.62 19.59
CA LEU A 92 4.70 2.28 20.00
C LEU A 92 4.31 1.45 18.77
N ARG A 93 4.86 0.24 18.69
CA ARG A 93 4.58 -0.73 17.61
C ARG A 93 4.46 -2.13 18.18
N ARG A 94 3.67 -3.00 17.57
CA ARG A 94 3.63 -4.42 17.93
C ARG A 94 4.71 -5.22 17.19
N HIS A 95 5.38 -6.13 17.86
CA HIS A 95 6.31 -7.06 17.21
C HIS A 95 5.57 -8.02 16.26
N SER A 96 4.38 -8.48 16.64
CA SER A 96 3.58 -9.46 15.89
C SER A 96 3.21 -9.02 14.50
N ILE A 97 3.04 -7.69 14.26
CA ILE A 97 2.68 -7.18 12.93
C ILE A 97 3.84 -7.18 11.94
N LYS A 98 5.09 -7.18 12.42
CA LYS A 98 6.26 -7.04 11.56
C LYS A 98 6.35 -8.12 10.47
N ARG A 99 5.77 -9.30 10.74
CA ARG A 99 5.81 -10.45 9.84
C ARG A 99 4.49 -10.77 9.15
N LEU A 100 3.47 -9.95 9.32
CA LEU A 100 2.24 -10.10 8.54
C LEU A 100 2.54 -9.82 7.07
N PRO A 101 2.07 -10.70 6.16
CA PRO A 101 2.27 -10.49 4.73
C PRO A 101 1.45 -9.29 4.24
N VAL A 102 2.11 -8.35 3.58
CA VAL A 102 1.54 -7.11 3.05
C VAL A 102 1.86 -7.00 1.57
N PHE A 103 0.86 -6.64 0.77
CA PHE A 103 1.01 -6.32 -0.64
C PHE A 103 0.49 -4.91 -0.88
N CYS A 104 1.38 -4.02 -1.32
CA CYS A 104 1.10 -2.59 -1.52
C CYS A 104 0.86 -2.30 -2.99
N ILE A 105 -0.12 -1.45 -3.27
CA ILE A 105 -0.53 -1.05 -4.60
C ILE A 105 -0.75 0.47 -4.59
N TYR A 106 -0.31 1.16 -5.63
CA TYR A 106 -0.70 2.55 -5.88
C TYR A 106 -2.09 2.57 -6.50
N MET A 107 -2.95 3.46 -6.03
CA MET A 107 -4.34 3.49 -6.44
C MET A 107 -4.71 4.80 -7.12
N ILE A 108 -5.44 4.71 -8.23
CA ILE A 108 -6.07 5.87 -8.85
C ILE A 108 -7.59 5.75 -8.71
N CYS A 109 -8.18 6.75 -8.10
CA CYS A 109 -9.63 6.85 -7.94
C CYS A 109 -10.26 7.51 -9.17
N GLY A 110 -11.49 7.10 -9.49
CA GLY A 110 -12.29 7.68 -10.58
C GLY A 110 -12.43 9.17 -10.48
N GLU A 111 -12.68 9.72 -9.29
CA GLU A 111 -12.80 11.15 -9.07
C GLU A 111 -11.59 11.95 -9.58
N THR A 112 -10.38 11.40 -9.44
CA THR A 112 -9.17 12.07 -9.91
C THR A 112 -9.10 12.08 -11.43
N LEU A 113 -9.52 10.99 -12.07
CA LEU A 113 -9.45 10.84 -13.53
C LEU A 113 -10.56 11.58 -14.25
N ILE A 114 -11.79 11.53 -13.72
CA ILE A 114 -12.98 12.05 -14.43
C ILE A 114 -13.37 13.46 -14.02
N LYS A 115 -12.64 14.10 -13.11
CA LYS A 115 -12.94 15.44 -12.59
C LYS A 115 -13.22 16.49 -13.68
N ASN A 116 -12.59 16.35 -14.83
CA ASN A 116 -12.71 17.29 -15.96
C ASN A 116 -13.53 16.72 -17.12
N ILE A 117 -14.15 15.54 -16.97
CA ILE A 117 -14.96 14.92 -18.01
C ILE A 117 -16.41 15.33 -17.80
N THR A 118 -16.97 16.07 -18.75
CA THR A 118 -18.32 16.64 -18.68
C THR A 118 -19.32 15.98 -19.64
N SER A 119 -18.89 14.99 -20.42
CA SER A 119 -19.74 14.29 -21.40
C SER A 119 -19.45 12.80 -21.42
N ALA A 120 -20.44 11.99 -21.79
CA ALA A 120 -20.21 10.59 -22.14
C ALA A 120 -19.40 10.48 -23.44
N GLY A 121 -18.64 9.40 -23.59
CA GLY A 121 -17.82 9.14 -24.77
C GLY A 121 -16.41 8.68 -24.42
N ILE A 122 -15.55 8.68 -25.44
CA ILE A 122 -14.14 8.29 -25.31
C ILE A 122 -13.32 9.55 -24.99
N HIS A 123 -12.51 9.45 -23.93
CA HIS A 123 -11.67 10.55 -23.45
C HIS A 123 -10.24 10.10 -23.26
N ASN A 124 -9.28 10.94 -23.67
CA ASN A 124 -7.88 10.77 -23.33
C ASN A 124 -7.62 11.40 -21.96
N VAL A 125 -7.11 10.63 -21.03
CA VAL A 125 -6.83 11.05 -19.67
C VAL A 125 -5.36 10.88 -19.37
N ASP A 126 -4.76 11.93 -18.82
CA ASP A 126 -3.39 11.90 -18.33
C ASP A 126 -3.35 11.56 -16.84
N ILE A 127 -2.58 10.55 -16.50
CA ILE A 127 -2.18 10.27 -15.13
C ILE A 127 -0.80 10.89 -14.94
N ILE A 128 -0.71 11.82 -14.00
CA ILE A 128 0.55 12.46 -13.62
C ILE A 128 0.92 11.95 -12.25
N PHE A 129 2.05 11.26 -12.15
CA PHE A 129 2.60 10.78 -10.88
C PHE A 129 3.36 11.89 -10.17
N ASP A 130 3.37 11.88 -8.85
CA ASP A 130 4.20 12.79 -8.06
C ASP A 130 5.70 12.55 -8.37
N SER A 131 6.46 13.62 -8.51
CA SER A 131 7.88 13.54 -8.84
C SER A 131 8.67 12.72 -7.82
N ARG A 132 8.32 12.83 -6.53
CA ARG A 132 8.96 12.06 -5.45
C ARG A 132 8.82 10.55 -5.64
N LEU A 133 7.66 10.11 -6.15
CA LEU A 133 7.42 8.69 -6.47
C LEU A 133 8.34 8.25 -7.61
N VAL A 134 8.38 9.02 -8.70
CA VAL A 134 9.16 8.69 -9.89
C VAL A 134 10.66 8.74 -9.60
N GLU A 135 11.15 9.79 -8.95
CA GLU A 135 12.56 9.95 -8.58
C GLU A 135 13.02 8.85 -7.62
N GLY A 136 12.20 8.52 -6.62
CA GLY A 136 12.52 7.47 -5.66
C GLY A 136 12.65 6.08 -6.28
N PHE A 137 11.92 5.81 -7.37
CA PHE A 137 12.08 4.58 -8.14
C PHE A 137 13.18 4.66 -9.20
N SER A 138 13.42 5.84 -9.79
CA SER A 138 14.44 6.03 -10.83
C SER A 138 15.87 6.03 -10.28
N ASN A 139 16.07 6.43 -9.02
CA ASN A 139 17.37 6.44 -8.35
C ASN A 139 17.85 5.04 -7.92
N CYS A 140 17.09 3.99 -8.19
CA CYS A 140 17.58 2.64 -8.06
C CYS A 140 18.59 2.39 -9.18
N GLU A 141 19.90 2.47 -8.87
CA GLU A 141 20.97 2.09 -9.81
C GLU A 141 20.80 0.62 -10.21
N SER A 142 20.14 0.41 -11.34
CA SER A 142 19.98 -0.92 -11.89
C SER A 142 21.18 -1.25 -12.76
N LYS A 143 21.76 -2.42 -12.52
CA LYS A 143 22.93 -2.89 -13.29
C LYS A 143 22.55 -3.58 -14.61
N ASN A 144 21.26 -3.91 -14.78
CA ASN A 144 20.71 -4.59 -15.96
C ASN A 144 19.25 -4.21 -16.19
N GLU A 145 18.72 -4.48 -17.40
CA GLU A 145 17.34 -4.14 -17.78
C GLU A 145 16.27 -4.81 -16.91
N GLU A 146 16.55 -5.97 -16.31
CA GLU A 146 15.60 -6.70 -15.47
C GLU A 146 15.38 -6.03 -14.11
N GLU A 147 16.33 -5.18 -13.68
CA GLU A 147 16.26 -4.40 -12.44
C GLU A 147 15.59 -3.03 -12.66
N HIS A 148 15.33 -2.62 -13.91
CA HIS A 148 14.64 -1.36 -14.17
C HIS A 148 13.24 -1.38 -13.56
N ILE A 149 12.87 -0.28 -12.89
CA ILE A 149 11.55 -0.15 -12.32
C ILE A 149 10.52 0.10 -13.41
N ASN A 150 9.49 -0.71 -13.39
CA ASN A 150 8.36 -0.62 -14.29
C ASN A 150 7.06 -0.33 -13.53
N ILE A 151 6.09 0.19 -14.25
CA ILE A 151 4.72 0.38 -13.79
C ILE A 151 3.86 -0.67 -14.49
N LEU A 152 3.19 -1.50 -13.69
CA LEU A 152 2.09 -2.34 -14.15
C LEU A 152 0.78 -1.63 -13.91
N THR A 153 -0.01 -1.42 -14.95
CA THR A 153 -1.39 -0.94 -14.86
C THR A 153 -2.35 -2.10 -15.05
N ILE A 154 -3.24 -2.30 -14.10
CA ILE A 154 -4.19 -3.40 -14.06
C ILE A 154 -5.55 -2.95 -13.52
N LYS A 155 -6.65 -3.52 -14.01
CA LYS A 155 -7.98 -3.28 -13.44
C LYS A 155 -8.09 -3.95 -12.07
N PRO A 156 -8.75 -3.29 -11.09
CA PRO A 156 -8.88 -3.83 -9.74
C PRO A 156 -9.43 -5.25 -9.70
N GLU A 157 -10.47 -5.53 -10.45
CA GLU A 157 -11.11 -6.86 -10.49
C GLU A 157 -10.19 -7.96 -11.03
N GLN A 158 -9.26 -7.63 -11.92
CA GLN A 158 -8.33 -8.61 -12.50
C GLN A 158 -7.22 -9.02 -11.51
N LEU A 159 -6.86 -8.16 -10.55
CA LEU A 159 -5.86 -8.46 -9.54
C LEU A 159 -6.50 -8.88 -8.20
N ILE A 160 -7.45 -8.10 -7.73
CA ILE A 160 -7.98 -8.24 -6.38
C ILE A 160 -8.88 -9.47 -6.24
N THR A 161 -9.80 -9.70 -7.19
CA THR A 161 -10.75 -10.81 -7.12
C THR A 161 -10.05 -12.17 -7.04
N PRO A 162 -9.08 -12.52 -7.92
CA PRO A 162 -8.37 -13.80 -7.83
C PRO A 162 -7.60 -13.99 -6.53
N ILE A 163 -7.03 -12.90 -5.95
CA ILE A 163 -6.35 -12.96 -4.66
C ILE A 163 -7.35 -13.30 -3.55
N PHE A 164 -8.52 -12.64 -3.52
CA PHE A 164 -9.56 -12.89 -2.52
C PHE A 164 -10.13 -14.29 -2.64
N ASP A 165 -10.40 -14.78 -3.86
CA ASP A 165 -10.89 -16.13 -4.12
C ASP A 165 -9.90 -17.18 -3.62
N PHE A 166 -8.61 -17.02 -3.94
CA PHE A 166 -7.56 -17.89 -3.42
C PHE A 166 -7.53 -17.89 -1.88
N CYS A 167 -7.56 -16.72 -1.27
CA CYS A 167 -7.55 -16.58 0.18
C CYS A 167 -8.76 -17.27 0.82
N SER A 168 -9.95 -17.06 0.27
CA SER A 168 -11.19 -17.70 0.72
C SER A 168 -11.13 -19.22 0.65
N GLN A 169 -10.68 -19.77 -0.49
CA GLN A 169 -10.55 -21.21 -0.71
C GLN A 169 -9.51 -21.87 0.20
N ASN A 170 -8.50 -21.12 0.66
CA ASN A 170 -7.40 -21.62 1.49
C ASN A 170 -7.52 -21.22 2.98
N GLY A 171 -8.66 -20.68 3.41
CA GLY A 171 -8.88 -20.26 4.80
C GLY A 171 -7.91 -19.16 5.25
N ILE A 172 -7.51 -18.27 4.35
CA ILE A 172 -6.63 -17.14 4.62
C ILE A 172 -7.51 -15.92 4.87
N PHE A 173 -7.32 -15.27 6.03
CA PHE A 173 -8.02 -14.02 6.34
C PHE A 173 -7.26 -12.86 5.72
N ILE A 174 -7.89 -12.18 4.78
CA ILE A 174 -7.34 -11.04 4.08
C ILE A 174 -8.12 -9.77 4.45
N LYS A 175 -7.39 -8.70 4.76
CA LYS A 175 -7.94 -7.35 4.89
C LYS A 175 -7.41 -6.50 3.74
N ARG A 176 -8.30 -5.72 3.14
CA ARG A 176 -7.99 -4.71 2.14
C ARG A 176 -8.44 -3.37 2.66
N ASP A 177 -7.57 -2.39 2.63
CA ASP A 177 -7.91 -1.02 2.98
C ASP A 177 -6.92 -0.02 2.37
N ARG A 178 -7.34 1.25 2.31
CA ARG A 178 -6.48 2.36 1.93
C ARG A 178 -5.61 2.78 3.08
N VAL A 179 -4.39 3.23 2.79
CA VAL A 179 -3.54 3.86 3.77
C VAL A 179 -4.10 5.24 4.11
N THR A 180 -4.27 5.48 5.40
CA THR A 180 -4.61 6.79 5.95
C THR A 180 -3.31 7.52 6.29
N TYR A 181 -3.12 8.69 5.71
CA TYR A 181 -1.96 9.53 5.95
C TYR A 181 -2.27 10.54 7.04
N ARG A 182 -1.40 10.62 8.04
CA ARG A 182 -1.56 11.52 9.19
C ARG A 182 -0.20 11.96 9.73
N ASP A 183 -0.18 13.06 10.46
CA ASP A 183 1.02 13.46 11.20
C ASP A 183 1.26 12.44 12.33
N ILE A 184 2.25 11.58 12.13
CA ILE A 184 2.65 10.57 13.13
C ILE A 184 3.70 11.11 14.11
N HIS A 185 4.23 12.31 13.88
CA HIS A 185 5.21 12.97 14.76
C HIS A 185 4.55 13.88 15.78
N GLY A 186 3.26 14.19 15.61
CA GLY A 186 2.40 14.79 16.63
C GLY A 186 1.85 13.74 17.61
N ASP A 187 1.09 14.19 18.61
CA ASP A 187 0.38 13.28 19.51
C ASP A 187 -0.67 12.48 18.75
N PHE A 188 -0.45 11.19 18.57
CA PHE A 188 -1.46 10.32 17.99
C PHE A 188 -1.54 8.98 18.71
N TYR A 189 -2.72 8.35 18.61
CA TYR A 189 -2.97 7.03 19.17
C TYR A 189 -4.07 6.31 18.39
N ILE A 190 -3.75 5.10 17.94
CA ILE A 190 -4.69 4.16 17.35
C ILE A 190 -4.77 2.99 18.33
N LYS A 191 -5.95 2.72 18.89
CA LYS A 191 -6.10 1.57 19.79
C LYS A 191 -5.76 0.28 19.04
N PRO A 192 -4.75 -0.50 19.46
CA PRO A 192 -4.45 -1.77 18.84
C PRO A 192 -5.64 -2.74 18.93
N THR A 193 -5.98 -3.34 17.82
CA THR A 193 -7.07 -4.33 17.74
C THR A 193 -6.61 -5.53 16.90
N ASN A 194 -7.40 -6.61 16.89
CA ASN A 194 -7.16 -7.74 16.00
C ASN A 194 -7.44 -7.40 14.52
N LYS A 195 -7.87 -6.17 14.22
CA LYS A 195 -8.05 -5.68 12.85
C LYS A 195 -6.78 -5.11 12.25
N TYR A 196 -5.74 -4.90 13.07
CA TYR A 196 -4.43 -4.41 12.65
C TYR A 196 -4.49 -3.10 11.86
N ASP A 197 -5.30 -2.15 12.35
CA ASP A 197 -5.54 -0.85 11.67
C ASP A 197 -4.25 -0.02 11.56
N GLU A 198 -3.28 -0.24 12.45
CA GLU A 198 -1.96 0.39 12.38
C GLU A 198 -1.18 0.08 11.11
N LEU A 199 -1.46 -1.04 10.43
CA LEU A 199 -0.85 -1.39 9.15
C LEU A 199 -1.36 -0.54 7.98
N PHE A 200 -2.41 0.23 8.20
CA PHE A 200 -3.04 1.10 7.21
C PHE A 200 -2.85 2.58 7.55
N ASN A 201 -1.80 2.91 8.30
CA ASN A 201 -1.44 4.28 8.62
C ASN A 201 0.01 4.55 8.25
N LYS A 202 0.25 5.73 7.69
CA LYS A 202 1.56 6.25 7.34
C LYS A 202 1.69 7.73 7.68
N ASP A 203 2.91 8.21 7.76
CA ASP A 203 3.16 9.64 7.89
C ASP A 203 2.62 10.42 6.68
N LEU A 204 2.14 11.62 6.95
CA LEU A 204 1.57 12.52 5.94
C LEU A 204 2.57 12.84 4.81
N SER A 205 3.87 12.83 5.08
CA SER A 205 4.91 13.03 4.07
C SER A 205 4.90 11.99 2.96
N TYR A 206 4.27 10.82 3.19
CA TYR A 206 4.11 9.74 2.21
C TYR A 206 2.77 9.78 1.44
N GLU A 207 1.91 10.79 1.64
CA GLU A 207 0.59 10.86 1.00
C GLU A 207 0.65 10.76 -0.53
N TYR A 208 1.76 11.19 -1.14
CA TYR A 208 1.99 11.06 -2.57
C TYR A 208 2.01 9.60 -3.07
N GLN A 209 2.16 8.61 -2.19
CA GLN A 209 2.16 7.19 -2.54
C GLN A 209 0.76 6.65 -2.83
N GLN A 210 -0.32 7.32 -2.41
CA GLN A 210 -1.72 6.92 -2.66
C GLN A 210 -1.93 5.40 -2.51
N GLU A 211 -1.46 4.85 -1.41
CA GLU A 211 -1.29 3.41 -1.23
C GLU A 211 -2.57 2.72 -0.79
N GLU A 212 -2.83 1.57 -1.37
CA GLU A 212 -3.79 0.58 -0.87
C GLU A 212 -3.04 -0.70 -0.50
N ARG A 213 -3.47 -1.35 0.57
CA ARG A 213 -2.84 -2.56 1.11
C ARG A 213 -3.77 -3.74 1.15
N LEU A 214 -3.21 -4.90 0.81
CA LEU A 214 -3.76 -6.21 1.14
C LEU A 214 -2.90 -6.82 2.24
N VAL A 215 -3.51 -7.24 3.34
CA VAL A 215 -2.80 -7.83 4.49
C VAL A 215 -3.40 -9.19 4.82
N LEU A 216 -2.54 -10.22 4.92
CA LEU A 216 -2.96 -11.56 5.32
C LEU A 216 -2.86 -11.70 6.84
N LEU A 217 -4.02 -11.70 7.53
CA LEU A 217 -4.09 -11.53 8.99
C LEU A 217 -3.72 -12.79 9.79
N ASN A 218 -3.88 -13.99 9.21
CA ASN A 218 -3.60 -15.28 9.86
C ASN A 218 -2.41 -16.02 9.25
N LYS A 219 -1.53 -15.30 8.55
CA LYS A 219 -0.29 -15.81 7.99
C LYS A 219 0.88 -14.99 8.48
N GLN A 220 2.06 -15.58 8.45
CA GLN A 220 3.32 -14.87 8.71
C GLN A 220 4.32 -15.24 7.63
N VAL A 221 5.17 -14.30 7.26
CA VAL A 221 6.29 -14.56 6.35
C VAL A 221 7.39 -15.33 7.08
N ASN A 222 8.18 -16.07 6.30
CA ASN A 222 9.39 -16.70 6.83
C ASN A 222 10.42 -15.61 7.20
N ALA A 223 11.04 -15.76 8.37
CA ALA A 223 12.04 -14.81 8.88
C ALA A 223 13.25 -14.63 7.93
N ASN A 224 13.58 -15.67 7.15
CA ASN A 224 14.76 -15.66 6.29
C ASN A 224 14.53 -14.91 4.95
N ASN A 225 13.33 -14.97 4.38
CA ASN A 225 13.05 -14.38 3.08
C ASN A 225 12.03 -13.23 3.11
N CYS A 226 11.37 -12.99 4.25
CA CYS A 226 10.36 -11.94 4.43
C CYS A 226 9.28 -11.91 3.34
N ARG A 227 8.93 -13.05 2.75
CA ARG A 227 7.95 -13.16 1.67
C ARG A 227 6.95 -14.30 1.90
N PHE A 228 5.72 -14.06 1.45
CA PHE A 228 4.67 -15.06 1.36
C PHE A 228 4.12 -15.03 -0.07
N ASN A 229 4.23 -16.14 -0.78
CA ASN A 229 3.85 -16.23 -2.19
C ASN A 229 2.57 -17.03 -2.34
N ILE A 230 1.69 -16.55 -3.21
CA ILE A 230 0.53 -17.29 -3.71
C ILE A 230 0.65 -17.45 -5.23
N ASN A 231 0.21 -18.58 -5.75
CA ASN A 231 0.24 -18.86 -7.17
C ASN A 231 -1.20 -18.90 -7.70
N LEU A 232 -1.47 -18.06 -8.66
CA LEU A 232 -2.75 -17.90 -9.34
C LEU A 232 -2.59 -18.19 -10.83
N GLN A 233 -3.65 -18.06 -11.61
CA GLN A 233 -3.55 -17.98 -13.06
C GLN A 233 -2.90 -16.66 -13.47
N ALA A 234 -2.34 -16.60 -14.67
CA ALA A 234 -1.80 -15.36 -15.23
C ALA A 234 -2.88 -14.27 -15.28
N PHE A 235 -2.47 -13.05 -15.02
CA PHE A 235 -3.37 -11.89 -15.03
C PHE A 235 -3.41 -11.23 -16.40
N ASP A 236 -4.60 -10.81 -16.81
CA ASP A 236 -4.72 -9.79 -17.85
C ASP A 236 -4.37 -8.42 -17.26
N TYR A 237 -3.64 -7.64 -18.00
CA TYR A 237 -3.23 -6.28 -17.59
C TYR A 237 -3.46 -5.28 -18.71
N ILE A 238 -3.54 -4.00 -18.35
CA ILE A 238 -3.75 -2.92 -19.32
C ILE A 238 -2.41 -2.57 -19.99
N HIS A 239 -1.38 -2.32 -19.18
CA HIS A 239 -0.11 -1.79 -19.67
C HIS A 239 1.04 -2.09 -18.72
N ILE A 240 2.24 -2.26 -19.30
CA ILE A 240 3.52 -2.27 -18.59
C ILE A 240 4.45 -1.31 -19.28
N SER A 241 5.05 -0.39 -18.54
CA SER A 241 6.04 0.55 -19.06
C SER A 241 7.13 0.84 -18.03
N PRO A 242 8.28 1.34 -18.44
CA PRO A 242 9.23 1.97 -17.54
C PRO A 242 8.56 3.09 -16.74
N VAL A 243 9.06 3.36 -15.53
CA VAL A 243 8.56 4.46 -14.69
C VAL A 243 8.70 5.78 -15.44
N ASN A 244 7.59 6.50 -15.55
CA ASN A 244 7.50 7.81 -16.19
C ASN A 244 6.59 8.73 -15.38
N MET A 245 6.84 10.04 -15.48
CA MET A 245 6.04 11.08 -14.83
C MET A 245 4.60 11.14 -15.32
N ARG A 246 4.33 10.73 -16.57
CA ARG A 246 3.04 10.88 -17.22
C ARG A 246 2.68 9.63 -18.02
N MET A 247 1.47 9.18 -17.85
CA MET A 247 0.86 8.12 -18.66
C MET A 247 -0.45 8.61 -19.24
N ASN A 248 -0.69 8.33 -20.51
CA ASN A 248 -1.93 8.67 -21.20
C ASN A 248 -2.77 7.40 -21.40
N PHE A 249 -4.05 7.48 -21.08
CA PHE A 249 -5.00 6.41 -21.24
C PHE A 249 -6.25 6.91 -21.96
N GLU A 250 -6.81 6.05 -22.80
CA GLU A 250 -8.14 6.23 -23.34
C GLU A 250 -9.14 5.55 -22.41
N ILE A 251 -10.14 6.29 -21.94
CA ILE A 251 -11.21 5.78 -21.10
C ILE A 251 -12.57 6.05 -21.77
N GLU A 252 -13.47 5.10 -21.67
CA GLU A 252 -14.85 5.26 -22.13
C GLU A 252 -15.75 5.54 -20.93
N VAL A 253 -16.46 6.66 -20.99
CA VAL A 253 -17.48 7.06 -20.01
C VAL A 253 -18.85 6.81 -20.60
N SER A 254 -19.55 5.80 -20.12
CA SER A 254 -20.86 5.38 -20.65
C SER A 254 -22.00 6.31 -20.24
N LYS A 255 -21.94 6.91 -19.05
CA LYS A 255 -22.91 7.90 -18.51
C LYS A 255 -22.23 8.86 -17.56
N ILE A 256 -22.69 10.10 -17.57
CA ILE A 256 -22.46 11.07 -16.49
C ILE A 256 -23.82 11.26 -15.82
N ASP A 257 -23.92 10.87 -14.54
CA ASP A 257 -25.10 11.23 -13.76
C ASP A 257 -24.99 12.73 -13.48
N THR A 258 -25.77 13.51 -14.23
CA THR A 258 -25.98 14.93 -13.93
C THR A 258 -27.03 14.99 -12.83
N ASP A 259 -26.58 15.20 -11.57
CA ASP A 259 -27.47 15.62 -10.47
C ASP A 259 -27.98 17.05 -10.67
#